data_988c1e8b10ff08235ea92cc396ddfe37
#
_entry.id   988c1e8b10ff08235ea92cc396ddfe37
#
_cell.length_a   1.000
_cell.length_b   1.000
_cell.length_c   1.000
_cell.angle_alpha   90.00
_cell.angle_beta   90.00
_cell.angle_gamma   90.00
#
_symmetry.space_group_name_H-M   'P 1'
#
loop_
_entity.id
_entity.type
_entity.pdbx_description
1 polymer ?
#
loop_
_entity_poly.entity_id
_entity_poly.type
_entity_poly.pdbx_seq_one_letter_code
_entity_poly.pdbx_strand_id
1 'polypeptide(L)'
;KLLISSEEVFSGSRRGVRMSRKLNIRPSTGVYATYKNISYDPWTAIAEFVDNSTQSYYDNEEKLLDIKYWKGLEVDIRYEKDDSGNLSLVITDNAYGMDYRDFQRAIVLDSPPKKPSRSEFGMGLKTAACWFGTMWSVESVELGSGIKYRTTVDVEALHKYKNEEIEVEEIDCSKKDHGTTIRIWNLNRKIVGTQVRKTKDQLRGMYRHDLRSGKISISYNDEELQYTDPAI
;
A
#
# COMPACT_ATOMS: atom_id res chain seq x y z
N LYS A 1 21.18 55.14 -32.11
CA LYS A 1 21.64 54.32 -30.99
C LYS A 1 21.22 52.88 -31.23
N LEU A 2 22.13 52.12 -31.79
CA LEU A 2 22.01 50.71 -32.06
C LEU A 2 22.25 49.94 -30.76
N LEU A 3 21.34 49.05 -30.40
CA LEU A 3 21.56 47.97 -29.46
C LEU A 3 21.85 46.72 -30.35
N ILE A 4 23.08 46.30 -30.32
CA ILE A 4 23.50 45.02 -30.90
C ILE A 4 23.24 43.95 -29.86
N SER A 5 22.29 43.04 -30.11
CA SER A 5 22.13 41.80 -29.39
C SER A 5 23.08 40.73 -29.94
N SER A 6 23.97 40.28 -29.12
CA SER A 6 24.86 39.16 -29.41
C SER A 6 24.09 37.84 -29.28
N GLU A 7 23.53 37.35 -30.38
CA GLU A 7 23.17 35.95 -30.57
C GLU A 7 24.30 35.24 -31.34
N GLU A 8 25.30 34.74 -30.69
CA GLU A 8 26.20 33.74 -31.22
C GLU A 8 25.57 32.34 -30.97
N VAL A 9 24.80 31.85 -31.94
CA VAL A 9 25.11 30.79 -32.88
C VAL A 9 25.87 29.61 -32.23
N PHE A 10 25.11 28.66 -31.68
CA PHE A 10 25.50 27.27 -31.64
C PHE A 10 24.93 26.56 -32.90
N SER A 11 25.61 26.73 -34.03
CA SER A 11 25.39 25.95 -35.23
C SER A 11 25.98 24.56 -35.06
N GLY A 12 25.39 23.74 -34.20
CA GLY A 12 25.60 22.29 -34.18
C GLY A 12 24.66 21.66 -35.20
N SER A 13 25.20 21.23 -36.32
CA SER A 13 24.50 20.48 -37.36
C SER A 13 23.68 19.33 -36.78
N ARG A 14 22.39 19.54 -36.56
CA ARG A 14 21.41 18.48 -36.27
C ARG A 14 21.08 17.74 -37.57
N ARG A 15 22.02 16.91 -38.00
CA ARG A 15 21.76 15.98 -39.10
C ARG A 15 20.69 14.97 -38.63
N GLY A 16 19.53 14.98 -39.23
CA GLY A 16 18.63 13.85 -39.32
C GLY A 16 17.30 13.92 -38.60
N VAL A 17 16.94 14.96 -37.86
CA VAL A 17 15.58 15.05 -37.28
C VAL A 17 14.64 15.69 -38.29
N ARG A 18 13.85 14.86 -38.96
CA ARG A 18 12.90 15.32 -40.00
C ARG A 18 11.64 15.93 -39.40
N MET A 19 11.22 15.51 -38.19
CA MET A 19 10.04 15.98 -37.49
C MET A 19 10.15 15.62 -35.99
N SER A 20 9.79 16.55 -35.10
CA SER A 20 9.63 16.30 -33.67
C SER A 20 8.13 16.15 -33.34
N ARG A 21 7.76 15.09 -32.63
CA ARG A 21 6.39 14.84 -32.14
C ARG A 21 6.42 14.72 -30.61
N LYS A 22 5.38 15.22 -29.95
CA LYS A 22 5.18 15.01 -28.52
C LYS A 22 4.34 13.76 -28.30
N LEU A 23 4.76 12.90 -27.40
CA LEU A 23 4.00 11.72 -26.94
C LEU A 23 3.50 11.99 -25.53
N ASN A 24 2.27 11.55 -25.23
CA ASN A 24 1.79 11.50 -23.88
C ASN A 24 2.32 10.22 -23.22
N ILE A 25 3.14 10.39 -22.17
CA ILE A 25 3.77 9.27 -21.43
C ILE A 25 3.11 9.02 -20.07
N ARG A 26 1.95 9.65 -19.77
CA ARG A 26 1.23 9.37 -18.54
C ARG A 26 0.73 7.92 -18.54
N PRO A 27 0.96 7.16 -17.45
CA PRO A 27 0.40 5.83 -17.30
C PRO A 27 -1.13 5.90 -17.36
N SER A 28 -1.76 5.00 -18.10
CA SER A 28 -3.20 4.80 -18.00
C SER A 28 -3.54 3.89 -16.81
N THR A 29 -4.79 3.89 -16.35
CA THR A 29 -5.27 2.98 -15.30
C THR A 29 -5.05 1.50 -15.63
N GLY A 30 -4.89 1.16 -16.90
CA GLY A 30 -4.51 -0.19 -17.32
C GLY A 30 -3.18 -0.71 -16.77
N VAL A 31 -2.30 0.16 -16.26
CA VAL A 31 -1.04 -0.27 -15.63
C VAL A 31 -1.27 -1.15 -14.39
N TYR A 32 -2.37 -0.99 -13.66
CA TYR A 32 -2.72 -1.84 -12.51
C TYR A 32 -2.73 -3.33 -12.87
N ALA A 33 -3.21 -3.67 -14.07
CA ALA A 33 -3.26 -5.05 -14.54
C ALA A 33 -1.86 -5.65 -14.80
N THR A 34 -0.82 -4.82 -14.96
CA THR A 34 0.56 -5.29 -15.17
C THR A 34 1.24 -5.69 -13.85
N TYR A 35 0.79 -5.18 -12.71
CA TYR A 35 1.39 -5.44 -11.41
C TYR A 35 1.34 -6.91 -10.99
N LYS A 36 0.37 -7.69 -11.47
CA LYS A 36 0.33 -9.15 -11.27
C LYS A 36 1.57 -9.88 -11.78
N ASN A 37 2.31 -9.29 -12.72
CA ASN A 37 3.49 -9.88 -13.35
C ASN A 37 4.82 -9.50 -12.67
N ILE A 38 4.78 -8.67 -11.63
CA ILE A 38 5.97 -8.30 -10.87
C ILE A 38 6.53 -9.55 -10.18
N SER A 39 7.87 -9.69 -10.21
CA SER A 39 8.56 -10.76 -9.50
C SER A 39 8.70 -10.40 -8.02
N TYR A 40 7.65 -10.68 -7.26
CA TYR A 40 7.68 -10.60 -5.80
C TYR A 40 7.84 -11.98 -5.18
N ASP A 41 8.63 -12.06 -4.12
CA ASP A 41 8.44 -13.12 -3.14
C ASP A 41 7.15 -12.82 -2.33
N PRO A 42 6.35 -13.83 -1.95
CA PRO A 42 5.10 -13.61 -1.20
C PRO A 42 5.25 -12.77 0.07
N TRP A 43 6.35 -12.97 0.80
CA TRP A 43 6.65 -12.22 2.02
C TRP A 43 6.96 -10.74 1.74
N THR A 44 7.57 -10.41 0.59
CA THR A 44 7.80 -9.00 0.18
C THR A 44 6.48 -8.29 -0.05
N ALA A 45 5.54 -8.93 -0.77
CA ALA A 45 4.23 -8.33 -1.01
C ALA A 45 3.41 -8.15 0.29
N ILE A 46 3.51 -9.09 1.25
CA ILE A 46 2.90 -8.92 2.58
C ILE A 46 3.58 -7.78 3.35
N ALA A 47 4.90 -7.68 3.28
CA ALA A 47 5.65 -6.64 3.98
C ALA A 47 5.23 -5.22 3.55
N GLU A 48 4.84 -5.00 2.30
CA GLU A 48 4.33 -3.70 1.85
C GLU A 48 3.12 -3.21 2.65
N PHE A 49 2.24 -4.11 3.09
CA PHE A 49 1.12 -3.75 3.95
C PHE A 49 1.56 -3.48 5.39
N VAL A 50 2.42 -4.35 5.94
CA VAL A 50 2.95 -4.19 7.30
C VAL A 50 3.79 -2.91 7.43
N ASP A 51 4.58 -2.56 6.40
CA ASP A 51 5.35 -1.33 6.37
C ASP A 51 4.46 -0.09 6.40
N ASN A 52 3.32 -0.10 5.70
CA ASN A 52 2.35 1.00 5.77
C ASN A 52 1.74 1.15 7.18
N SER A 53 1.38 0.03 7.82
CA SER A 53 0.85 0.02 9.18
C SER A 53 1.89 0.52 10.20
N THR A 54 3.14 0.04 10.10
CA THR A 54 4.24 0.47 10.98
C THR A 54 4.61 1.93 10.76
N GLN A 55 4.60 2.41 9.51
CA GLN A 55 4.85 3.82 9.20
C GLN A 55 3.76 4.72 9.80
N SER A 56 2.48 4.35 9.62
CA SER A 56 1.34 5.07 10.21
C SER A 56 1.44 5.14 11.73
N TYR A 57 1.87 4.03 12.38
CA TYR A 57 2.10 3.98 13.81
C TYR A 57 3.23 4.93 14.24
N TYR A 58 4.42 4.82 13.65
CA TYR A 58 5.57 5.64 14.07
C TYR A 58 5.38 7.12 13.79
N ASP A 59 4.72 7.49 12.71
CA ASP A 59 4.42 8.89 12.40
C ASP A 59 3.43 9.52 13.38
N ASN A 60 2.65 8.71 14.13
CA ASN A 60 1.60 9.16 15.04
C ASN A 60 1.69 8.50 16.43
N GLU A 61 2.85 7.96 16.82
CA GLU A 61 3.04 7.20 18.07
C GLU A 61 2.52 7.97 19.29
N GLU A 62 2.85 9.26 19.41
CA GLU A 62 2.41 10.09 20.54
C GLU A 62 0.88 10.14 20.66
N LYS A 63 0.17 10.35 19.55
CA LYS A 63 -1.30 10.42 19.57
C LYS A 63 -1.96 9.07 19.88
N LEU A 64 -1.33 7.97 19.44
CA LEU A 64 -1.83 6.61 19.73
C LEU A 64 -1.60 6.23 21.19
N LEU A 65 -0.47 6.64 21.79
CA LEU A 65 -0.17 6.42 23.19
C LEU A 65 -1.14 7.16 24.14
N ASP A 66 -1.79 8.23 23.69
CA ASP A 66 -2.82 8.95 24.44
C ASP A 66 -4.15 8.15 24.53
N ILE A 67 -4.31 7.09 23.75
CA ILE A 67 -5.50 6.23 23.81
C ILE A 67 -5.45 5.40 25.10
N LYS A 68 -6.48 5.56 25.93
CA LYS A 68 -6.62 4.76 27.15
C LYS A 68 -6.64 3.25 26.81
N TYR A 69 -5.75 2.51 27.45
CA TYR A 69 -5.55 1.06 27.25
C TYR A 69 -4.92 0.65 25.91
N TRP A 70 -4.24 1.56 25.21
CA TRP A 70 -3.43 1.21 24.05
C TRP A 70 -2.37 0.16 24.42
N LYS A 71 -2.27 -0.90 23.63
CA LYS A 71 -1.34 -2.01 23.85
C LYS A 71 -0.21 -2.10 22.84
N GLY A 72 -0.20 -1.21 21.88
CA GLY A 72 0.73 -1.22 20.75
C GLY A 72 0.03 -1.45 19.42
N LEU A 73 0.80 -1.39 18.35
CA LEU A 73 0.31 -1.70 17.02
C LEU A 73 0.04 -3.19 16.88
N GLU A 74 -1.15 -3.52 16.41
CA GLU A 74 -1.55 -4.88 16.04
C GLU A 74 -1.76 -4.92 14.52
N VAL A 75 -1.09 -5.84 13.83
CA VAL A 75 -1.30 -6.11 12.40
C VAL A 75 -1.73 -7.57 12.23
N ASP A 76 -2.93 -7.77 11.73
CA ASP A 76 -3.49 -9.09 11.50
C ASP A 76 -3.56 -9.40 10.01
N ILE A 77 -2.99 -10.53 9.62
CA ILE A 77 -2.92 -11.03 8.24
C ILE A 77 -3.60 -12.37 8.19
N ARG A 78 -4.71 -12.50 7.48
CA ARG A 78 -5.43 -13.76 7.42
C ARG A 78 -6.13 -14.02 6.10
N TYR A 79 -6.35 -15.30 5.83
CA TYR A 79 -7.22 -15.74 4.76
C TYR A 79 -8.60 -16.04 5.32
N GLU A 80 -9.62 -15.35 4.81
CA GLU A 80 -11.03 -15.55 5.16
C GLU A 80 -11.79 -16.20 4.00
N LYS A 81 -12.76 -17.03 4.32
CA LYS A 81 -13.73 -17.55 3.34
C LYS A 81 -15.08 -16.89 3.58
N ASP A 82 -15.73 -16.48 2.48
CA ASP A 82 -17.13 -16.09 2.54
C ASP A 82 -18.05 -17.32 2.61
N ASP A 83 -19.36 -17.08 2.76
CA ASP A 83 -20.37 -18.14 2.83
C ASP A 83 -20.43 -19.03 1.58
N SER A 84 -19.95 -18.53 0.44
CA SER A 84 -19.83 -19.26 -0.83
C SER A 84 -18.51 -20.03 -0.96
N GLY A 85 -17.61 -19.89 0.02
CA GLY A 85 -16.29 -20.53 0.04
C GLY A 85 -15.21 -19.79 -0.74
N ASN A 86 -15.50 -18.58 -1.26
CA ASN A 86 -14.49 -17.76 -1.92
C ASN A 86 -13.50 -17.23 -0.90
N LEU A 87 -12.22 -17.28 -1.28
CA LEU A 87 -11.12 -16.89 -0.41
C LEU A 87 -10.76 -15.42 -0.61
N SER A 88 -10.56 -14.71 0.48
CA SER A 88 -9.98 -13.37 0.53
C SER A 88 -8.72 -13.36 1.38
N LEU A 89 -7.72 -12.54 1.02
CA LEU A 89 -6.63 -12.15 1.90
C LEU A 89 -7.05 -10.83 2.57
N VAL A 90 -7.01 -10.80 3.89
CA VAL A 90 -7.39 -9.63 4.68
C VAL A 90 -6.21 -9.22 5.55
N ILE A 91 -5.88 -7.94 5.51
CA ILE A 91 -4.88 -7.31 6.37
C ILE A 91 -5.58 -6.18 7.13
N THR A 92 -5.52 -6.24 8.46
CA THR A 92 -6.13 -5.22 9.32
C THR A 92 -5.08 -4.72 10.29
N ASP A 93 -5.08 -3.42 10.54
CA ASP A 93 -4.27 -2.79 11.57
C ASP A 93 -5.11 -1.85 12.46
N ASN A 94 -4.60 -1.57 13.65
CA ASN A 94 -5.11 -0.58 14.57
C ASN A 94 -4.20 0.67 14.61
N ALA A 95 -3.48 0.98 13.52
CA ALA A 95 -2.66 2.17 13.40
C ALA A 95 -3.51 3.46 13.38
N TYR A 96 -2.90 4.59 13.12
CA TYR A 96 -3.59 5.90 13.17
C TYR A 96 -4.70 6.05 12.12
N GLY A 97 -4.62 5.27 11.02
CA GLY A 97 -5.50 5.39 9.87
C GLY A 97 -5.09 6.52 8.92
N MET A 98 -5.97 6.85 7.98
CA MET A 98 -5.71 7.81 6.90
C MET A 98 -6.76 8.92 6.88
N ASP A 99 -6.31 10.19 6.77
CA ASP A 99 -7.16 11.28 6.32
C ASP A 99 -7.53 11.09 4.83
N TYR A 100 -8.46 11.92 4.31
CA TYR A 100 -8.88 11.79 2.91
C TYR A 100 -7.72 11.97 1.90
N ARG A 101 -6.76 12.84 2.19
CA ARG A 101 -5.61 13.07 1.30
C ARG A 101 -4.65 11.89 1.28
N ASP A 102 -4.42 11.28 2.43
CA ASP A 102 -3.57 10.10 2.57
C ASP A 102 -4.26 8.89 1.94
N PHE A 103 -5.60 8.78 2.12
CA PHE A 103 -6.42 7.76 1.46
C PHE A 103 -6.37 7.89 -0.07
N GLN A 104 -6.53 9.10 -0.62
CA GLN A 104 -6.36 9.34 -2.05
C GLN A 104 -4.98 8.92 -2.55
N ARG A 105 -3.91 9.27 -1.83
CA ARG A 105 -2.55 8.86 -2.20
C ARG A 105 -2.34 7.35 -2.16
N ALA A 106 -2.98 6.67 -1.22
CA ALA A 106 -2.92 5.21 -1.15
C ALA A 106 -3.53 4.55 -2.38
N ILE A 107 -4.48 5.19 -3.05
CA ILE A 107 -5.24 4.64 -4.18
C ILE A 107 -4.73 5.15 -5.53
N VAL A 108 -4.52 6.46 -5.67
CA VAL A 108 -4.16 7.10 -6.95
C VAL A 108 -2.71 6.81 -7.33
N LEU A 109 -2.46 6.53 -8.62
CA LEU A 109 -1.12 6.39 -9.17
C LEU A 109 -0.41 7.74 -9.22
N ASP A 110 0.94 7.70 -9.16
CA ASP A 110 1.79 8.88 -9.29
C ASP A 110 1.55 9.96 -8.22
N SER A 111 1.25 9.51 -7.00
CA SER A 111 1.10 10.38 -5.83
C SER A 111 2.22 10.09 -4.82
N PRO A 112 3.38 10.78 -4.92
CA PRO A 112 4.52 10.52 -4.06
C PRO A 112 4.21 10.87 -2.59
N PRO A 113 4.88 10.22 -1.62
CA PRO A 113 4.71 10.52 -0.20
C PRO A 113 5.20 11.93 0.13
N LYS A 114 4.59 12.54 1.16
CA LYS A 114 4.97 13.90 1.63
C LYS A 114 6.37 13.95 2.27
N LYS A 115 6.88 12.83 2.75
CA LYS A 115 8.18 12.70 3.42
C LYS A 115 8.88 11.43 2.90
N PRO A 116 10.22 11.37 2.95
CA PRO A 116 10.93 10.11 2.74
C PRO A 116 10.39 9.05 3.70
N SER A 117 9.87 7.95 3.18
CA SER A 117 9.29 6.86 3.95
C SER A 117 9.85 5.54 3.48
N ARG A 118 9.61 4.45 4.21
CA ARG A 118 9.97 3.09 3.76
C ARG A 118 9.31 2.75 2.41
N SER A 119 8.16 3.38 2.11
CA SER A 119 7.49 3.32 0.81
C SER A 119 7.88 4.53 -0.06
N GLU A 120 9.08 4.51 -0.63
CA GLU A 120 9.72 5.63 -1.34
C GLU A 120 8.89 6.18 -2.51
N PHE A 121 8.02 5.37 -3.10
CA PHE A 121 7.23 5.71 -4.29
C PHE A 121 5.72 5.75 -4.08
N GLY A 122 5.20 5.47 -2.87
CA GLY A 122 3.75 5.41 -2.61
C GLY A 122 3.00 4.37 -3.45
N MET A 123 3.70 3.37 -3.99
CA MET A 123 3.15 2.34 -4.87
C MET A 123 2.98 0.99 -4.20
N GLY A 124 3.60 0.74 -3.05
CA GLY A 124 3.69 -0.56 -2.42
C GLY A 124 2.35 -1.24 -2.21
N LEU A 125 1.41 -0.56 -1.55
CA LEU A 125 0.05 -1.09 -1.31
C LEU A 125 -0.64 -1.52 -2.62
N LYS A 126 -0.68 -0.61 -3.61
CA LYS A 126 -1.35 -0.85 -4.90
C LYS A 126 -0.76 -2.03 -5.65
N THR A 127 0.57 -2.05 -5.70
CA THR A 127 1.34 -3.08 -6.38
C THR A 127 1.11 -4.44 -5.73
N ALA A 128 1.22 -4.51 -4.39
CA ALA A 128 1.00 -5.74 -3.64
C ALA A 128 -0.44 -6.23 -3.74
N ALA A 129 -1.44 -5.33 -3.64
CA ALA A 129 -2.85 -5.70 -3.76
C ALA A 129 -3.16 -6.28 -5.14
N CYS A 130 -2.73 -5.62 -6.23
CA CYS A 130 -2.91 -6.11 -7.60
C CYS A 130 -2.08 -7.38 -7.90
N TRP A 131 -0.97 -7.57 -7.19
CA TRP A 131 -0.18 -8.79 -7.29
C TRP A 131 -0.92 -9.99 -6.72
N PHE A 132 -1.61 -9.82 -5.58
CA PHE A 132 -2.39 -10.88 -4.94
C PHE A 132 -3.71 -11.17 -5.63
N GLY A 133 -4.45 -10.16 -6.09
CA GLY A 133 -5.79 -10.36 -6.65
C GLY A 133 -6.21 -9.31 -7.68
N THR A 134 -7.34 -9.57 -8.34
CA THR A 134 -7.93 -8.65 -9.32
C THR A 134 -8.99 -7.73 -8.72
N MET A 135 -9.45 -8.05 -7.52
CA MET A 135 -10.39 -7.22 -6.76
C MET A 135 -9.79 -6.92 -5.38
N TRP A 136 -9.81 -5.67 -4.96
CA TRP A 136 -9.40 -5.30 -3.61
C TRP A 136 -10.12 -4.05 -3.12
N SER A 137 -10.28 -3.94 -1.81
CA SER A 137 -10.83 -2.76 -1.15
C SER A 137 -9.91 -2.28 -0.05
N VAL A 138 -10.00 -0.99 0.23
CA VAL A 138 -9.38 -0.35 1.40
C VAL A 138 -10.48 0.34 2.18
N GLU A 139 -10.49 0.12 3.49
CA GLU A 139 -11.23 0.89 4.46
C GLU A 139 -10.24 1.52 5.43
N SER A 140 -10.39 2.80 5.75
CA SER A 140 -9.54 3.45 6.75
C SER A 140 -10.30 4.51 7.53
N VAL A 141 -9.96 4.63 8.81
CA VAL A 141 -10.50 5.63 9.73
C VAL A 141 -9.33 6.33 10.39
N GLU A 142 -9.21 7.63 10.20
CA GLU A 142 -8.25 8.43 10.97
C GLU A 142 -8.75 8.61 12.41
N LEU A 143 -7.88 8.38 13.39
CA LEU A 143 -8.20 8.53 14.81
C LEU A 143 -8.79 9.92 15.09
N GLY A 144 -9.98 9.94 15.69
CA GLY A 144 -10.69 11.16 16.09
C GLY A 144 -11.55 11.79 14.99
N SER A 145 -11.45 11.36 13.73
CA SER A 145 -12.24 11.92 12.62
C SER A 145 -13.73 11.59 12.73
N GLY A 146 -14.06 10.35 13.07
CA GLY A 146 -15.44 9.82 13.04
C GLY A 146 -15.93 9.55 11.62
N ILE A 147 -15.04 9.48 10.63
CA ILE A 147 -15.34 9.22 9.22
C ILE A 147 -14.50 8.04 8.74
N LYS A 148 -15.15 7.03 8.17
CA LYS A 148 -14.52 5.92 7.47
C LYS A 148 -14.54 6.19 5.98
N TYR A 149 -13.39 6.16 5.33
CA TYR A 149 -13.28 6.13 3.87
C TYR A 149 -13.20 4.70 3.40
N ARG A 150 -13.96 4.37 2.35
CA ARG A 150 -13.94 3.05 1.73
C ARG A 150 -13.94 3.18 0.21
N THR A 151 -13.15 2.35 -0.46
CA THR A 151 -13.20 2.19 -1.92
C THR A 151 -12.92 0.76 -2.32
N THR A 152 -13.40 0.39 -3.50
CA THR A 152 -13.12 -0.91 -4.13
C THR A 152 -12.50 -0.69 -5.49
N VAL A 153 -11.45 -1.43 -5.77
CA VAL A 153 -10.72 -1.39 -7.04
C VAL A 153 -10.94 -2.70 -7.78
N ASP A 154 -11.56 -2.62 -8.96
CA ASP A 154 -11.67 -3.69 -9.93
C ASP A 154 -10.60 -3.50 -11.00
N VAL A 155 -9.50 -4.27 -10.89
CA VAL A 155 -8.34 -4.16 -11.77
C VAL A 155 -8.68 -4.52 -13.22
N GLU A 156 -9.60 -5.48 -13.42
CA GLU A 156 -10.01 -5.90 -14.75
C GLU A 156 -10.89 -4.83 -15.41
N ALA A 157 -11.82 -4.24 -14.67
CA ALA A 157 -12.64 -3.14 -15.15
C ALA A 157 -11.80 -1.90 -15.51
N LEU A 158 -10.83 -1.53 -14.64
CA LEU A 158 -9.89 -0.43 -14.92
C LEU A 158 -9.09 -0.68 -16.21
N HIS A 159 -8.65 -1.92 -16.42
CA HIS A 159 -7.90 -2.28 -17.64
C HIS A 159 -8.79 -2.23 -18.89
N LYS A 160 -10.01 -2.80 -18.81
CA LYS A 160 -10.92 -2.95 -19.93
C LYS A 160 -11.55 -1.63 -20.33
N TYR A 161 -12.04 -0.86 -19.36
CA TYR A 161 -12.83 0.35 -19.61
C TYR A 161 -12.00 1.63 -19.52
N LYS A 162 -10.75 1.54 -19.02
CA LYS A 162 -9.83 2.68 -18.79
C LYS A 162 -10.48 3.79 -17.96
N ASN A 163 -11.28 3.38 -16.97
CA ASN A 163 -11.91 4.31 -16.05
C ASN A 163 -10.83 5.14 -15.34
N GLU A 164 -11.00 6.45 -15.33
CA GLU A 164 -10.09 7.39 -14.66
C GLU A 164 -10.57 7.77 -13.26
N GLU A 165 -11.79 7.37 -12.90
CA GLU A 165 -12.44 7.66 -11.62
C GLU A 165 -12.87 6.39 -10.93
N ILE A 166 -12.76 6.37 -9.60
CA ILE A 166 -13.32 5.35 -8.72
C ILE A 166 -14.12 6.03 -7.61
N GLU A 167 -15.16 5.37 -7.16
CA GLU A 167 -16.00 5.86 -6.09
C GLU A 167 -15.33 5.68 -4.72
N VAL A 168 -15.40 6.70 -3.87
CA VAL A 168 -14.99 6.65 -2.47
C VAL A 168 -16.22 6.93 -1.62
N GLU A 169 -16.58 5.99 -0.76
CA GLU A 169 -17.65 6.15 0.20
C GLU A 169 -17.12 6.80 1.49
N GLU A 170 -17.88 7.75 2.01
CA GLU A 170 -17.68 8.34 3.34
C GLU A 170 -18.78 7.81 4.26
N ILE A 171 -18.39 7.18 5.36
CA ILE A 171 -19.31 6.47 6.26
C ILE A 171 -19.08 7.00 7.67
N ASP A 172 -20.13 7.46 8.33
CA ASP A 172 -20.04 7.87 9.74
C ASP A 172 -19.67 6.68 10.63
N CYS A 173 -18.75 6.89 11.56
CA CYS A 173 -18.30 5.90 12.53
C CYS A 173 -17.97 6.53 13.89
N SER A 174 -17.53 5.74 14.85
CA SER A 174 -17.11 6.26 16.14
C SER A 174 -15.80 7.03 16.02
N LYS A 175 -15.66 8.16 16.71
CA LYS A 175 -14.39 8.89 16.85
C LYS A 175 -13.30 8.08 17.56
N LYS A 176 -13.65 6.95 18.17
CA LYS A 176 -12.69 6.02 18.76
C LYS A 176 -12.17 4.99 17.76
N ASP A 177 -12.87 4.83 16.64
CA ASP A 177 -12.44 3.90 15.60
C ASP A 177 -11.24 4.49 14.87
N HIS A 178 -10.27 3.65 14.56
CA HIS A 178 -9.08 4.01 13.80
C HIS A 178 -8.42 2.77 13.20
N GLY A 179 -7.53 2.98 12.25
CA GLY A 179 -6.80 1.92 11.58
C GLY A 179 -7.22 1.70 10.14
N THR A 180 -6.69 0.66 9.53
CA THR A 180 -6.91 0.34 8.12
C THR A 180 -7.21 -1.14 7.93
N THR A 181 -8.13 -1.45 7.03
CA THR A 181 -8.41 -2.81 6.56
C THR A 181 -8.27 -2.86 5.06
N ILE A 182 -7.46 -3.80 4.58
CA ILE A 182 -7.30 -4.11 3.16
C ILE A 182 -7.84 -5.51 2.94
N ARG A 183 -8.78 -5.67 2.01
CA ARG A 183 -9.34 -6.97 1.62
C ARG A 183 -9.07 -7.20 0.15
N ILE A 184 -8.53 -8.36 -0.20
CA ILE A 184 -8.17 -8.74 -1.57
C ILE A 184 -8.86 -10.07 -1.90
N TRP A 185 -9.62 -10.11 -3.00
CA TRP A 185 -10.31 -11.31 -3.47
C TRP A 185 -10.14 -11.50 -4.97
N ASN A 186 -10.74 -12.55 -5.54
CA ASN A 186 -10.42 -13.03 -6.87
C ASN A 186 -8.89 -13.21 -7.01
N LEU A 187 -8.34 -14.04 -6.10
CA LEU A 187 -6.90 -14.13 -5.91
C LEU A 187 -6.18 -14.71 -7.13
N ASN A 188 -5.21 -13.98 -7.65
CA ASN A 188 -4.25 -14.46 -8.66
C ASN A 188 -3.34 -15.55 -8.07
N ARG A 189 -3.05 -15.46 -6.77
CA ARG A 189 -2.17 -16.36 -6.04
C ARG A 189 -2.49 -16.44 -4.56
N LYS A 190 -2.12 -17.55 -3.97
CA LYS A 190 -2.31 -17.87 -2.56
C LYS A 190 -1.01 -18.38 -1.98
N ILE A 191 -0.67 -17.91 -0.79
CA ILE A 191 0.49 -18.41 -0.04
C ILE A 191 0.09 -19.73 0.61
N VAL A 192 0.74 -20.84 0.25
CA VAL A 192 0.40 -22.19 0.72
C VAL A 192 1.65 -23.02 1.07
N GLY A 193 1.46 -24.03 1.89
CA GLY A 193 2.50 -25.01 2.21
C GLY A 193 3.78 -24.38 2.78
N THR A 194 4.92 -24.68 2.21
CA THR A 194 6.23 -24.19 2.66
C THR A 194 6.38 -22.67 2.52
N GLN A 195 5.64 -22.05 1.61
CA GLN A 195 5.65 -20.57 1.45
C GLN A 195 5.07 -19.88 2.67
N VAL A 196 4.07 -20.45 3.35
CA VAL A 196 3.51 -19.89 4.59
C VAL A 196 4.60 -19.77 5.65
N ARG A 197 5.34 -20.88 5.90
CA ARG A 197 6.44 -20.90 6.86
C ARG A 197 7.51 -19.86 6.48
N LYS A 198 7.97 -19.88 5.22
CA LYS A 198 8.97 -18.91 4.73
C LYS A 198 8.50 -17.47 4.93
N THR A 199 7.23 -17.18 4.64
CA THR A 199 6.66 -15.84 4.83
C THR A 199 6.69 -15.42 6.30
N LYS A 200 6.25 -16.30 7.21
CA LYS A 200 6.30 -16.02 8.66
C LYS A 200 7.73 -15.79 9.14
N ASP A 201 8.68 -16.62 8.73
CA ASP A 201 10.08 -16.50 9.14
C ASP A 201 10.73 -15.22 8.62
N GLN A 202 10.42 -14.81 7.38
CA GLN A 202 10.91 -13.55 6.82
C GLN A 202 10.31 -12.34 7.56
N LEU A 203 9.01 -12.33 7.81
CA LEU A 203 8.35 -11.25 8.57
C LEU A 203 8.93 -11.15 10.00
N ARG A 204 9.15 -12.28 10.70
CA ARG A 204 9.82 -12.29 12.02
C ARG A 204 11.20 -11.64 11.95
N GLY A 205 11.99 -11.96 10.92
CA GLY A 205 13.33 -11.40 10.71
C GLY A 205 13.30 -9.90 10.39
N MET A 206 12.40 -9.48 9.49
CA MET A 206 12.27 -8.08 9.08
C MET A 206 11.85 -7.16 10.23
N TYR A 207 10.87 -7.59 11.02
CA TYR A 207 10.29 -6.80 12.12
C TYR A 207 10.84 -7.20 13.50
N ARG A 208 11.99 -7.88 13.57
CA ARG A 208 12.56 -8.43 14.82
C ARG A 208 12.71 -7.42 15.95
N HIS A 209 13.09 -6.17 15.65
CA HIS A 209 13.25 -5.13 16.65
C HIS A 209 11.92 -4.70 17.24
N ASP A 210 10.92 -4.55 16.39
CA ASP A 210 9.58 -4.11 16.77
C ASP A 210 8.87 -5.21 17.56
N LEU A 211 8.96 -6.46 17.10
CA LEU A 211 8.39 -7.62 17.80
C LEU A 211 9.03 -7.83 19.18
N ARG A 212 10.35 -7.66 19.32
CA ARG A 212 11.03 -7.75 20.62
C ARG A 212 10.64 -6.66 21.61
N SER A 213 10.45 -5.45 21.10
CA SER A 213 10.10 -4.31 21.94
C SER A 213 8.68 -4.43 22.53
N GLY A 214 7.85 -5.32 21.96
CA GLY A 214 6.44 -5.45 22.31
C GLY A 214 5.58 -4.26 21.87
N LYS A 215 6.15 -3.31 21.10
CA LYS A 215 5.41 -2.17 20.55
C LYS A 215 4.50 -2.57 19.39
N ILE A 216 4.88 -3.63 18.68
CA ILE A 216 4.19 -4.13 17.50
C ILE A 216 3.96 -5.63 17.68
N SER A 217 2.74 -6.08 17.41
CA SER A 217 2.41 -7.48 17.21
C SER A 217 1.93 -7.72 15.79
N ILE A 218 2.34 -8.84 15.20
CA ILE A 218 1.91 -9.28 13.88
C ILE A 218 1.35 -10.68 14.03
N SER A 219 0.14 -10.92 13.57
CA SER A 219 -0.46 -12.24 13.47
C SER A 219 -0.63 -12.69 12.01
N TYR A 220 -0.53 -13.97 11.78
CA TYR A 220 -0.74 -14.60 10.47
C TYR A 220 -1.64 -15.83 10.64
N ASN A 221 -2.89 -15.76 10.16
CA ASN A 221 -3.93 -16.77 10.38
C ASN A 221 -4.02 -17.18 11.87
N ASP A 222 -4.26 -16.21 12.73
CA ASP A 222 -4.41 -16.35 14.19
C ASP A 222 -3.15 -16.80 14.93
N GLU A 223 -2.01 -16.95 14.26
CA GLU A 223 -0.72 -17.25 14.90
C GLU A 223 0.10 -15.96 15.05
N GLU A 224 0.35 -15.54 16.29
CA GLU A 224 1.23 -14.42 16.59
C GLU A 224 2.67 -14.73 16.22
N LEU A 225 3.31 -13.83 15.47
CA LEU A 225 4.70 -13.95 15.05
C LEU A 225 5.64 -13.48 16.16
N GLN A 226 6.26 -14.43 16.84
CA GLN A 226 7.26 -14.15 17.87
C GLN A 226 8.66 -14.30 17.30
N TYR A 227 9.55 -13.37 17.63
CA TYR A 227 10.95 -13.49 17.30
C TYR A 227 11.73 -13.97 18.53
N THR A 228 12.40 -15.11 18.37
CA THR A 228 13.34 -15.64 19.35
C THR A 228 14.75 -15.58 18.79
N ASP A 229 15.74 -15.18 19.61
CA ASP A 229 17.12 -15.20 19.18
C ASP A 229 17.56 -16.63 18.86
N PRO A 230 18.40 -16.79 17.83
CA PRO A 230 19.04 -18.07 17.60
C PRO A 230 19.81 -18.48 18.87
N ALA A 231 19.68 -19.73 19.28
CA ALA A 231 20.51 -20.28 20.35
C ALA A 231 21.97 -20.20 19.92
N ILE A 232 22.81 -19.57 20.76
CA ILE A 232 24.26 -19.47 20.55
C ILE A 232 24.90 -20.82 20.83
#